data_6d952b79a685f7f9fbf55666b8a610ab
#
_entry.id   6d952b79a685f7f9fbf55666b8a610ab
#
_cell.length_a   1.000
_cell.length_b   1.000
_cell.length_c   1.000
_cell.angle_alpha   90.00
_cell.angle_beta   90.00
_cell.angle_gamma   90.00
#
_symmetry.space_group_name_H-M   'P 1'
#
loop_
_entity.id
_entity.type
_entity.pdbx_description
1 polymer ?
#
loop_
_entity_poly.entity_id
_entity_poly.type
_entity_poly.pdbx_seq_one_letter_code
_entity_poly.pdbx_strand_id
1 'polypeptide(L)'
;LLACSWVSNAALAQAVKVDPALPTYQRASGVSGNFTSVGSDTLNNLMTLWAETYKRNYPNVNIQIQGAGSSTAPPALIQGAANFGPMSRTMKDDEIVAFEKKHGYKPTAVPVAIDALAVYVNKDNPVAGLSIPQVDAIMSSTRKCGGTKEISKWGDVGMTGDWAGRPIALYGRNSVSGT
;
A
#
# COMPACT_ATOMS: atom_id res chain seq x y z
N LEU A 1 -46.64 -24.08 2.29
CA LEU A 1 -45.42 -23.86 1.53
C LEU A 1 -45.11 -22.36 1.52
N LEU A 2 -44.27 -21.88 2.48
CA LEU A 2 -43.73 -20.52 2.49
C LEU A 2 -42.43 -20.52 1.67
N ALA A 3 -42.43 -19.80 0.54
CA ALA A 3 -41.24 -19.55 -0.24
C ALA A 3 -40.48 -18.38 0.40
N CYS A 4 -39.36 -18.66 1.06
CA CYS A 4 -38.38 -17.62 1.49
C CYS A 4 -37.62 -17.14 0.26
N SER A 5 -37.98 -15.97 -0.26
CA SER A 5 -37.20 -15.27 -1.28
C SER A 5 -35.94 -14.67 -0.65
N TRP A 6 -34.77 -15.24 -0.97
CA TRP A 6 -33.48 -14.67 -0.64
C TRP A 6 -33.23 -13.43 -1.51
N VAL A 7 -33.37 -12.25 -0.93
CA VAL A 7 -32.92 -11.01 -1.58
C VAL A 7 -31.40 -10.93 -1.43
N SER A 8 -30.68 -11.31 -2.48
CA SER A 8 -29.25 -11.08 -2.58
C SER A 8 -29.02 -9.57 -2.70
N ASN A 9 -28.60 -8.91 -1.62
CA ASN A 9 -28.04 -7.57 -1.69
C ASN A 9 -26.70 -7.64 -2.44
N ALA A 10 -26.73 -7.56 -3.75
CA ALA A 10 -25.55 -7.24 -4.54
C ALA A 10 -25.15 -5.81 -4.16
N ALA A 11 -24.05 -5.66 -3.42
CA ALA A 11 -23.41 -4.37 -3.21
C ALA A 11 -22.96 -3.86 -4.58
N LEU A 12 -23.79 -3.00 -5.19
CA LEU A 12 -23.43 -2.29 -6.40
C LEU A 12 -22.23 -1.41 -6.04
N ALA A 13 -21.05 -1.77 -6.54
CA ALA A 13 -19.88 -0.91 -6.46
C ALA A 13 -20.28 0.43 -7.06
N GLN A 14 -20.35 1.46 -6.21
CA GLN A 14 -20.69 2.80 -6.64
C GLN A 14 -19.63 3.27 -7.62
N ALA A 15 -19.99 3.54 -8.85
CA ALA A 15 -19.06 4.03 -9.86
C ALA A 15 -18.37 5.30 -9.33
N VAL A 16 -17.04 5.26 -9.27
CA VAL A 16 -16.24 6.41 -8.84
C VAL A 16 -16.49 7.55 -9.82
N LYS A 17 -17.11 8.62 -9.34
CA LYS A 17 -17.38 9.82 -10.13
C LYS A 17 -16.17 10.75 -10.00
N VAL A 18 -15.61 11.12 -11.15
CA VAL A 18 -14.54 12.13 -11.20
C VAL A 18 -15.11 13.48 -10.75
N ASP A 19 -14.35 14.21 -9.94
CA ASP A 19 -14.72 15.56 -9.49
C ASP A 19 -14.92 16.47 -10.71
N PRO A 20 -16.13 17.03 -10.91
CA PRO A 20 -16.41 17.89 -12.06
C PRO A 20 -15.62 19.22 -12.06
N ALA A 21 -15.04 19.61 -10.93
CA ALA A 21 -14.16 20.77 -10.82
C ALA A 21 -12.76 20.53 -11.40
N LEU A 22 -12.38 19.28 -11.66
CA LEU A 22 -11.10 18.97 -12.29
C LEU A 22 -11.11 19.39 -13.76
N PRO A 23 -10.11 20.18 -14.21
CA PRO A 23 -10.03 20.60 -15.61
C PRO A 23 -9.76 19.39 -16.51
N THR A 24 -10.33 19.43 -17.72
CA THR A 24 -10.02 18.42 -18.73
C THR A 24 -8.55 18.49 -19.11
N TYR A 25 -7.88 17.33 -19.10
CA TYR A 25 -6.49 17.22 -19.47
C TYR A 25 -6.25 17.63 -20.92
N GLN A 26 -5.32 18.56 -21.14
CA GLN A 26 -4.91 19.02 -22.46
C GLN A 26 -3.58 18.35 -22.83
N ARG A 27 -3.55 17.69 -24.00
CA ARG A 27 -2.33 17.06 -24.49
C ARG A 27 -1.31 18.11 -24.93
N ALA A 28 -0.06 17.93 -24.50
CA ALA A 28 1.07 18.70 -25.01
C ALA A 28 1.62 18.03 -26.30
N SER A 29 2.18 18.83 -27.20
CA SER A 29 2.88 18.30 -28.39
C SER A 29 4.34 17.94 -28.09
N GLY A 30 4.92 17.04 -28.88
CA GLY A 30 6.35 16.69 -28.82
C GLY A 30 6.79 15.88 -27.59
N VAL A 31 5.87 15.25 -26.87
CA VAL A 31 6.18 14.43 -25.70
C VAL A 31 6.65 13.04 -26.14
N SER A 32 7.90 12.72 -25.83
CA SER A 32 8.52 11.42 -26.09
C SER A 32 9.62 11.13 -25.07
N GLY A 33 10.08 9.91 -24.97
CA GLY A 33 11.20 9.52 -24.10
C GLY A 33 10.94 8.24 -23.32
N ASN A 34 11.87 7.93 -22.41
CA ASN A 34 11.81 6.76 -21.57
C ASN A 34 11.62 7.16 -20.11
N PHE A 35 10.68 6.53 -19.43
CA PHE A 35 10.46 6.66 -18.00
C PHE A 35 10.59 5.31 -17.32
N THR A 36 11.31 5.27 -16.22
CA THR A 36 11.45 4.08 -15.38
C THR A 36 10.89 4.37 -14.01
N SER A 37 10.02 3.49 -13.54
CA SER A 37 9.40 3.50 -12.22
C SER A 37 9.83 2.26 -11.45
N VAL A 38 10.51 2.45 -10.30
CA VAL A 38 10.95 1.37 -9.43
C VAL A 38 10.50 1.65 -8.00
N GLY A 39 9.78 0.73 -7.38
CA GLY A 39 9.35 0.92 -6.01
C GLY A 39 8.23 0.00 -5.55
N SER A 40 7.24 0.57 -4.91
CA SER A 40 6.14 -0.11 -4.22
C SER A 40 5.37 -1.06 -5.12
N ASP A 41 5.22 -2.30 -4.67
CA ASP A 41 4.30 -3.27 -5.23
C ASP A 41 2.83 -2.95 -4.87
N THR A 42 2.57 -2.28 -3.76
CA THR A 42 1.24 -1.77 -3.40
C THR A 42 0.69 -0.81 -4.46
N LEU A 43 1.54 0.08 -5.00
CA LEU A 43 1.18 1.03 -6.05
C LEU A 43 1.30 0.48 -7.47
N ASN A 44 1.80 -0.74 -7.66
CA ASN A 44 2.14 -1.28 -8.97
C ASN A 44 0.97 -1.27 -9.96
N ASN A 45 -0.22 -1.70 -9.53
CA ASN A 45 -1.41 -1.71 -10.39
C ASN A 45 -1.84 -0.29 -10.79
N LEU A 46 -1.81 0.66 -9.86
CA LEU A 46 -2.14 2.07 -10.14
C LEU A 46 -1.15 2.67 -11.14
N MET A 47 0.14 2.44 -10.94
CA MET A 47 1.20 2.89 -11.85
C MET A 47 1.03 2.30 -13.25
N THR A 48 0.64 1.02 -13.35
CA THR A 48 0.38 0.35 -14.64
C THR A 48 -0.79 1.02 -15.38
N LEU A 49 -1.91 1.25 -14.70
CA LEU A 49 -3.08 1.91 -15.28
C LEU A 49 -2.76 3.35 -15.74
N TRP A 50 -1.96 4.08 -14.98
CA TRP A 50 -1.50 5.41 -15.37
C TRP A 50 -0.57 5.35 -16.58
N ALA A 51 0.37 4.41 -16.61
CA ALA A 51 1.27 4.24 -17.73
C ALA A 51 0.53 3.91 -19.03
N GLU A 52 -0.45 3.00 -18.98
CA GLU A 52 -1.29 2.66 -20.13
C GLU A 52 -2.09 3.88 -20.62
N THR A 53 -2.67 4.66 -19.72
CA THR A 53 -3.43 5.85 -20.06
C THR A 53 -2.53 6.94 -20.62
N TYR A 54 -1.35 7.12 -20.01
CA TYR A 54 -0.37 8.09 -20.49
C TYR A 54 0.15 7.72 -21.90
N LYS A 55 0.44 6.44 -22.13
CA LYS A 55 0.90 5.95 -23.44
C LYS A 55 -0.15 6.11 -24.55
N ARG A 56 -1.46 5.99 -24.22
CA ARG A 56 -2.54 6.31 -25.18
C ARG A 56 -2.52 7.78 -25.60
N ASN A 57 -2.13 8.68 -24.69
CA ASN A 57 -1.98 10.09 -24.98
C ASN A 57 -0.68 10.41 -25.71
N TYR A 58 0.40 9.67 -25.40
CA TYR A 58 1.76 9.91 -25.88
C TYR A 58 2.40 8.58 -26.37
N PRO A 59 2.09 8.13 -27.58
CA PRO A 59 2.57 6.83 -28.07
C PRO A 59 4.10 6.68 -28.14
N ASN A 60 4.81 7.81 -28.26
CA ASN A 60 6.28 7.84 -28.35
C ASN A 60 6.96 7.82 -26.96
N VAL A 61 6.21 7.65 -25.89
CA VAL A 61 6.76 7.47 -24.53
C VAL A 61 6.84 5.99 -24.22
N ASN A 62 8.01 5.54 -23.76
CA ASN A 62 8.23 4.19 -23.26
C ASN A 62 8.29 4.22 -21.73
N ILE A 63 7.44 3.44 -21.08
CA ILE A 63 7.35 3.40 -19.61
C ILE A 63 7.64 1.98 -19.14
N GLN A 64 8.61 1.86 -18.22
CA GLN A 64 8.95 0.61 -17.54
C GLN A 64 8.56 0.72 -16.07
N ILE A 65 7.89 -0.31 -15.55
CA ILE A 65 7.43 -0.34 -14.15
C ILE A 65 7.94 -1.61 -13.48
N GLN A 66 8.56 -1.46 -12.31
CA GLN A 66 9.03 -2.53 -11.47
C GLN A 66 8.52 -2.35 -10.03
N GLY A 67 7.61 -3.23 -9.62
CA GLY A 67 7.08 -3.31 -8.27
C GLY A 67 7.90 -4.27 -7.42
N ALA A 68 8.97 -3.78 -6.79
CA ALA A 68 9.92 -4.58 -6.00
C ALA A 68 9.95 -4.22 -4.50
N GLY A 69 8.97 -3.41 -4.07
CA GLY A 69 8.84 -2.89 -2.71
C GLY A 69 9.36 -1.47 -2.56
N SER A 70 8.76 -0.71 -1.64
CA SER A 70 9.08 0.72 -1.43
C SER A 70 10.54 1.01 -1.15
N SER A 71 11.25 0.08 -0.49
CA SER A 71 12.68 0.27 -0.14
C SER A 71 13.61 0.20 -1.35
N THR A 72 13.14 -0.21 -2.53
CA THR A 72 13.92 -0.18 -3.78
C THR A 72 13.88 1.17 -4.49
N ALA A 73 12.90 2.02 -4.16
CA ALA A 73 12.73 3.33 -4.79
C ALA A 73 13.88 4.32 -4.48
N PRO A 74 14.27 4.56 -3.21
CA PRO A 74 15.32 5.52 -2.92
C PRO A 74 16.66 5.23 -3.61
N PRO A 75 17.22 4.01 -3.54
CA PRO A 75 18.47 3.72 -4.23
C PRO A 75 18.36 3.85 -5.76
N ALA A 76 17.23 3.47 -6.37
CA ALA A 76 17.03 3.61 -7.81
C ALA A 76 16.98 5.09 -8.25
N LEU A 77 16.31 5.94 -7.46
CA LEU A 77 16.26 7.39 -7.68
C LEU A 77 17.65 8.03 -7.49
N ILE A 78 18.36 7.67 -6.41
CA ILE A 78 19.70 8.20 -6.11
C ILE A 78 20.68 7.85 -7.22
N GLN A 79 20.62 6.63 -7.75
CA GLN A 79 21.50 6.18 -8.84
C GLN A 79 21.07 6.70 -10.21
N GLY A 80 19.91 7.33 -10.35
CA GLY A 80 19.35 7.77 -11.63
C GLY A 80 18.84 6.62 -12.50
N ALA A 81 18.66 5.43 -11.92
CA ALA A 81 18.11 4.27 -12.59
C ALA A 81 16.57 4.34 -12.73
N ALA A 82 15.92 5.20 -11.94
CA ALA A 82 14.48 5.47 -12.03
C ALA A 82 14.20 6.98 -12.01
N ASN A 83 13.11 7.37 -12.69
CA ASN A 83 12.57 8.73 -12.68
C ASN A 83 11.47 8.88 -11.64
N PHE A 84 10.74 7.80 -11.36
CA PHE A 84 9.67 7.72 -10.38
C PHE A 84 9.97 6.63 -9.37
N GLY A 85 9.71 6.92 -8.10
CA GLY A 85 9.86 5.99 -7.00
C GLY A 85 8.57 5.89 -6.20
N PRO A 86 7.56 5.10 -6.67
CA PRO A 86 6.35 4.91 -5.90
C PRO A 86 6.65 4.23 -4.56
N MET A 87 6.03 4.74 -3.50
CA MET A 87 6.26 4.25 -2.14
C MET A 87 4.94 4.23 -1.36
N SER A 88 4.72 3.20 -0.55
CA SER A 88 3.62 3.12 0.41
C SER A 88 4.03 3.59 1.83
N ARG A 89 5.12 4.29 1.93
CA ARG A 89 5.63 5.02 3.09
C ARG A 89 6.29 6.32 2.64
N THR A 90 6.53 7.22 3.55
CA THR A 90 7.39 8.37 3.29
C THR A 90 8.85 7.93 3.12
N MET A 91 9.61 8.69 2.35
CA MET A 91 11.06 8.53 2.27
C MET A 91 11.68 8.84 3.65
N LYS A 92 12.66 8.06 4.08
CA LYS A 92 13.34 8.28 5.36
C LYS A 92 14.28 9.45 5.27
N ASP A 93 14.63 10.06 6.42
CA ASP A 93 15.52 11.23 6.45
C ASP A 93 16.90 10.94 5.86
N ASP A 94 17.47 9.76 6.15
CA ASP A 94 18.75 9.32 5.59
C ASP A 94 18.71 9.11 4.07
N GLU A 95 17.57 8.61 3.56
CA GLU A 95 17.34 8.44 2.12
C GLU A 95 17.21 9.81 1.42
N ILE A 96 16.50 10.78 2.05
CA ILE A 96 16.38 12.16 1.55
C ILE A 96 17.75 12.85 1.50
N VAL A 97 18.53 12.75 2.58
CA VAL A 97 19.88 13.32 2.66
C VAL A 97 20.80 12.71 1.59
N ALA A 98 20.75 11.42 1.39
CA ALA A 98 21.54 10.74 0.36
C ALA A 98 21.15 11.18 -1.07
N PHE A 99 19.84 11.36 -1.33
CA PHE A 99 19.36 11.89 -2.60
C PHE A 99 19.82 13.33 -2.84
N GLU A 100 19.64 14.20 -1.83
CA GLU A 100 20.05 15.61 -1.91
C GLU A 100 21.56 15.76 -2.13
N LYS A 101 22.37 14.95 -1.44
CA LYS A 101 23.82 14.92 -1.63
C LYS A 101 24.22 14.55 -3.06
N LYS A 102 23.47 13.64 -3.70
CA LYS A 102 23.76 13.18 -5.06
C LYS A 102 23.31 14.15 -6.13
N HIS A 103 22.13 14.77 -5.97
CA HIS A 103 21.47 15.55 -7.02
C HIS A 103 21.50 17.06 -6.77
N GLY A 104 21.85 17.53 -5.57
CA GLY A 104 21.88 18.95 -5.21
C GLY A 104 20.52 19.56 -4.89
N TYR A 105 19.45 18.75 -4.85
CA TYR A 105 18.09 19.17 -4.50
C TYR A 105 17.34 18.01 -3.82
N LYS A 106 16.27 18.33 -3.09
CA LYS A 106 15.44 17.33 -2.39
C LYS A 106 14.49 16.63 -3.36
N PRO A 107 14.17 15.34 -3.13
CA PRO A 107 13.17 14.65 -3.92
C PRO A 107 11.79 15.29 -3.71
N THR A 108 10.99 15.37 -4.77
CA THR A 108 9.61 15.86 -4.68
C THR A 108 8.67 14.71 -4.34
N ALA A 109 7.95 14.85 -3.22
CA ALA A 109 6.91 13.90 -2.82
C ALA A 109 5.54 14.36 -3.34
N VAL A 110 4.84 13.46 -4.03
CA VAL A 110 3.48 13.69 -4.54
C VAL A 110 2.54 12.66 -3.92
N PRO A 111 1.68 13.03 -2.95
CA PRO A 111 0.64 12.15 -2.42
C PRO A 111 -0.37 11.81 -3.52
N VAL A 112 -0.65 10.52 -3.72
CA VAL A 112 -1.49 10.06 -4.84
C VAL A 112 -2.70 9.24 -4.38
N ALA A 113 -2.61 8.58 -3.23
CA ALA A 113 -3.66 7.75 -2.65
C ALA A 113 -3.42 7.53 -1.16
N ILE A 114 -4.46 7.09 -0.46
CA ILE A 114 -4.36 6.62 0.91
C ILE A 114 -4.28 5.09 0.88
N ASP A 115 -3.20 4.53 1.47
CA ASP A 115 -3.07 3.10 1.69
C ASP A 115 -3.78 2.73 3.00
N ALA A 116 -4.73 1.82 2.93
CA ALA A 116 -5.50 1.34 4.07
C ALA A 116 -5.08 -0.09 4.42
N LEU A 117 -4.09 -0.23 5.29
CA LEU A 117 -3.67 -1.53 5.81
C LEU A 117 -4.76 -2.12 6.69
N ALA A 118 -5.20 -3.33 6.38
CA ALA A 118 -6.20 -4.05 7.13
C ALA A 118 -5.63 -5.35 7.73
N VAL A 119 -6.07 -5.68 8.95
CA VAL A 119 -5.77 -6.95 9.60
C VAL A 119 -6.87 -7.94 9.26
N TYR A 120 -6.50 -9.05 8.63
CA TYR A 120 -7.41 -10.14 8.30
C TYR A 120 -7.19 -11.32 9.22
N VAL A 121 -8.27 -11.99 9.57
CA VAL A 121 -8.26 -13.25 10.30
C VAL A 121 -9.01 -14.32 9.50
N ASN A 122 -8.82 -15.59 9.83
CA ASN A 122 -9.57 -16.68 9.20
C ASN A 122 -11.09 -16.45 9.42
N LYS A 123 -11.91 -16.76 8.43
CA LYS A 123 -13.38 -16.55 8.45
C LYS A 123 -14.08 -17.26 9.62
N ASP A 124 -13.49 -18.36 10.11
CA ASP A 124 -14.04 -19.14 11.22
C ASP A 124 -13.55 -18.65 12.59
N ASN A 125 -12.67 -17.62 12.62
CA ASN A 125 -12.20 -17.02 13.86
C ASN A 125 -13.27 -16.07 14.43
N PRO A 126 -13.78 -16.33 15.64
CA PRO A 126 -14.87 -15.56 16.21
C PRO A 126 -14.44 -14.23 16.85
N VAL A 127 -13.18 -13.80 16.67
CA VAL A 127 -12.74 -12.49 17.20
C VAL A 127 -13.55 -11.36 16.57
N ALA A 128 -14.20 -10.56 17.41
CA ALA A 128 -15.02 -9.44 16.95
C ALA A 128 -14.19 -8.22 16.54
N GLY A 129 -12.98 -8.08 17.08
CA GLY A 129 -12.08 -6.97 16.79
C GLY A 129 -10.85 -7.00 17.67
N LEU A 130 -9.84 -6.24 17.28
CA LEU A 130 -8.60 -6.04 18.03
C LEU A 130 -8.33 -4.54 18.18
N SER A 131 -7.91 -4.12 19.37
CA SER A 131 -7.43 -2.76 19.58
C SER A 131 -6.03 -2.57 18.99
N ILE A 132 -5.63 -1.34 18.70
CA ILE A 132 -4.28 -1.01 18.22
C ILE A 132 -3.17 -1.53 19.17
N PRO A 133 -3.28 -1.37 20.53
CA PRO A 133 -2.32 -1.98 21.44
C PRO A 133 -2.26 -3.52 21.35
N GLN A 134 -3.39 -4.19 21.11
CA GLN A 134 -3.40 -5.64 20.91
C GLN A 134 -2.72 -6.05 19.59
N VAL A 135 -3.01 -5.34 18.50
CA VAL A 135 -2.35 -5.60 17.21
C VAL A 135 -0.84 -5.38 17.33
N ASP A 136 -0.41 -4.30 17.96
CA ASP A 136 1.01 -4.03 18.19
C ASP A 136 1.65 -5.12 19.08
N ALA A 137 0.98 -5.56 20.15
CA ALA A 137 1.46 -6.62 21.04
C ALA A 137 1.54 -8.00 20.37
N ILE A 138 0.75 -8.23 19.30
CA ILE A 138 0.80 -9.42 18.46
C ILE A 138 1.96 -9.33 17.45
N MET A 139 2.14 -8.18 16.79
CA MET A 139 3.00 -8.03 15.62
C MET A 139 4.39 -7.48 15.95
N SER A 140 4.58 -6.83 17.11
CA SER A 140 5.80 -6.09 17.45
C SER A 140 6.39 -6.51 18.80
N SER A 141 7.71 -6.70 18.84
CA SER A 141 8.44 -6.91 20.09
C SER A 141 8.59 -5.65 20.93
N THR A 142 8.52 -4.47 20.31
CA THR A 142 8.71 -3.17 21.00
C THR A 142 7.47 -2.65 21.67
N ARG A 143 6.29 -3.06 21.25
CA ARG A 143 4.96 -2.73 21.82
C ARG A 143 4.78 -1.24 22.13
N LYS A 144 5.15 -0.38 21.18
CA LYS A 144 5.12 1.09 21.36
C LYS A 144 3.72 1.70 21.46
N CYS A 145 2.69 0.95 21.04
CA CYS A 145 1.29 1.40 21.12
C CYS A 145 0.60 1.07 22.44
N GLY A 146 1.35 0.72 23.50
CA GLY A 146 0.84 0.56 24.86
C GLY A 146 0.54 -0.87 25.32
N GLY A 147 0.90 -1.88 24.51
CA GLY A 147 0.84 -3.28 24.94
C GLY A 147 1.85 -3.58 26.05
N THR A 148 1.39 -4.11 27.19
CA THR A 148 2.28 -4.41 28.35
C THR A 148 2.98 -5.74 28.24
N LYS A 149 2.44 -6.70 27.49
CA LYS A 149 2.98 -8.05 27.30
C LYS A 149 2.76 -8.50 25.87
N GLU A 150 3.57 -9.47 25.46
CA GLU A 150 3.36 -10.17 24.18
C GLU A 150 2.02 -10.91 24.17
N ILE A 151 1.37 -10.91 23.03
CA ILE A 151 0.16 -11.66 22.74
C ILE A 151 0.51 -12.72 21.70
N SER A 152 0.45 -13.99 22.09
CA SER A 152 0.83 -15.12 21.23
C SER A 152 -0.29 -16.13 21.03
N LYS A 153 -1.35 -16.06 21.83
CA LYS A 153 -2.50 -16.95 21.76
C LYS A 153 -3.79 -16.16 21.68
N TRP A 154 -4.81 -16.76 21.11
CA TRP A 154 -6.14 -16.12 21.02
C TRP A 154 -6.79 -15.89 22.38
N GLY A 155 -6.45 -16.68 23.40
CA GLY A 155 -6.88 -16.45 24.78
C GLY A 155 -6.34 -15.14 25.39
N ASP A 156 -5.17 -14.67 24.92
CA ASP A 156 -4.57 -13.41 25.40
C ASP A 156 -5.39 -12.17 24.98
N VAL A 157 -6.23 -12.31 23.97
CA VAL A 157 -7.17 -11.24 23.51
C VAL A 157 -8.61 -11.50 23.94
N GLY A 158 -8.82 -12.41 24.91
CA GLY A 158 -10.12 -12.65 25.52
C GLY A 158 -10.94 -13.77 24.89
N MET A 159 -10.37 -14.54 23.97
CA MET A 159 -11.03 -15.70 23.40
C MET A 159 -11.12 -16.84 24.41
N THR A 160 -12.21 -17.58 24.40
CA THR A 160 -12.50 -18.69 25.33
C THR A 160 -12.67 -20.03 24.60
N GLY A 161 -12.89 -21.10 25.35
CA GLY A 161 -13.09 -22.45 24.82
C GLY A 161 -11.92 -22.92 23.97
N ASP A 162 -12.22 -23.60 22.88
CA ASP A 162 -11.22 -24.22 21.98
C ASP A 162 -10.24 -23.20 21.34
N TRP A 163 -10.60 -21.92 21.32
CA TRP A 163 -9.77 -20.87 20.77
C TRP A 163 -8.74 -20.33 21.77
N ALA A 164 -8.99 -20.41 23.07
CA ALA A 164 -8.12 -19.83 24.09
C ALA A 164 -6.65 -20.32 24.01
N GLY A 165 -6.47 -21.60 23.78
CA GLY A 165 -5.15 -22.22 23.69
C GLY A 165 -4.48 -22.15 22.32
N ARG A 166 -5.19 -21.74 21.26
CA ARG A 166 -4.66 -21.72 19.90
C ARG A 166 -3.62 -20.62 19.72
N PRO A 167 -2.45 -20.92 19.14
CA PRO A 167 -1.44 -19.92 18.83
C PRO A 167 -1.93 -19.00 17.69
N ILE A 168 -1.45 -17.76 17.71
CA ILE A 168 -1.66 -16.80 16.62
C ILE A 168 -0.52 -17.01 15.61
N ALA A 169 -0.86 -17.48 14.41
CA ALA A 169 0.06 -17.54 13.28
C ALA A 169 0.11 -16.18 12.57
N LEU A 170 1.30 -15.60 12.46
CA LEU A 170 1.49 -14.27 11.90
C LEU A 170 1.90 -14.34 10.44
N TYR A 171 1.23 -13.53 9.64
CA TYR A 171 1.58 -13.28 8.24
C TYR A 171 1.69 -11.78 8.02
N GLY A 172 2.78 -11.34 7.46
CA GLY A 172 3.05 -9.93 7.23
C GLY A 172 3.79 -9.69 5.93
N ARG A 173 4.01 -8.42 5.65
CA ARG A 173 4.81 -7.99 4.51
C ARG A 173 6.30 -8.24 4.79
N ASN A 174 7.09 -8.42 3.73
CA ASN A 174 8.54 -8.53 3.85
C ASN A 174 9.19 -7.16 4.18
N SER A 175 10.48 -7.17 4.52
CA SER A 175 11.23 -5.97 4.96
C SER A 175 11.43 -4.89 3.89
N VAL A 176 11.20 -5.18 2.61
CA VAL A 176 11.29 -4.18 1.52
C VAL A 176 9.97 -3.45 1.27
N SER A 177 8.86 -3.94 1.83
CA SER A 177 7.56 -3.28 1.78
C SER A 177 7.58 -1.96 2.56
N GLY A 178 6.88 -0.96 2.08
CA GLY A 178 6.62 0.27 2.82
C GLY A 178 5.43 0.14 3.75
N THR A 179 4.47 -0.73 3.37
CA THR A 179 3.28 -1.07 4.15
C THR A 179 3.61 -2.08 5.25
#